data_03e58fb69c768f09451e0443922d60a4
#
_entry.id   03e58fb69c768f09451e0443922d60a4
#
_cell.length_a   1.000
_cell.length_b   1.000
_cell.length_c   1.000
_cell.angle_alpha   90.00
_cell.angle_beta   90.00
_cell.angle_gamma   90.00
#
_symmetry.space_group_name_H-M   'P 1'
#
loop_
_entity.id
_entity.type
_entity.pdbx_description
1 polymer ?
#
loop_
_entity_poly.entity_id
_entity_poly.type
_entity_poly.pdbx_seq_one_letter_code
_entity_poly.pdbx_strand_id
1 'polypeptide(L)'
;NINILFEYLNTENQDRDPPYVDDSYYNNSQYSGGWSYKGYTLGNPFINHLDYNPSKVLHLGIMKNDFNKYNYKLLVSRRIDRSDLFKYEASISKITNQFLIGAILRGEEGQSNNLGIKISYQL
;
A
#
# COMPACT_ATOMS: atom_id res chain seq x y z
N ASN A 1 -20.48 -4.63 10.16
CA ASN A 1 -19.64 -5.67 9.59
C ASN A 1 -18.17 -5.33 9.84
N ILE A 2 -17.36 -6.36 10.17
CA ILE A 2 -15.91 -6.27 10.32
C ILE A 2 -15.31 -7.06 9.16
N ASN A 3 -14.38 -6.44 8.44
CA ASN A 3 -13.61 -7.06 7.38
C ASN A 3 -12.15 -7.15 7.83
N ILE A 4 -11.52 -8.28 7.58
CA ILE A 4 -10.11 -8.53 7.88
C ILE A 4 -9.41 -8.80 6.56
N LEU A 5 -8.28 -8.13 6.35
CA LEU A 5 -7.36 -8.35 5.24
C LEU A 5 -6.10 -9.03 5.76
N PHE A 6 -5.71 -10.09 5.09
CA PHE A 6 -4.39 -10.68 5.19
C PHE A 6 -3.86 -10.89 3.77
N GLU A 7 -2.70 -10.34 3.48
CA GLU A 7 -2.05 -10.50 2.18
C GLU A 7 -0.55 -10.70 2.38
N TYR A 8 0.00 -11.67 1.68
CA TYR A 8 1.43 -11.91 1.60
C TYR A 8 1.87 -11.84 0.14
N LEU A 9 2.77 -10.93 -0.15
CA LEU A 9 3.39 -10.76 -1.45
C LEU A 9 4.83 -11.28 -1.39
N ASN A 10 5.20 -12.09 -2.37
CA ASN A 10 6.56 -12.57 -2.55
C ASN A 10 6.93 -12.50 -4.03
N THR A 11 7.93 -11.70 -4.36
CA THR A 11 8.45 -11.56 -5.73
C THR A 11 9.79 -12.28 -5.94
N GLU A 12 10.24 -13.10 -4.98
CA GLU A 12 11.50 -13.87 -5.10
C GLU A 12 11.39 -15.04 -6.07
N ASN A 13 10.20 -15.61 -6.22
CA ASN A 13 9.96 -16.71 -7.12
C ASN A 13 9.56 -16.17 -8.49
N GLN A 14 10.55 -15.79 -9.27
CA GLN A 14 10.39 -15.38 -10.64
C GLN A 14 10.76 -16.53 -11.57
N ASP A 15 10.05 -16.63 -12.70
CA ASP A 15 10.42 -17.58 -13.74
C ASP A 15 11.71 -17.09 -14.39
N ARG A 16 12.77 -17.89 -14.30
CA ARG A 16 14.10 -17.54 -14.77
C ARG A 16 14.33 -18.13 -16.15
N ASP A 17 13.74 -17.52 -17.16
CA ASP A 17 14.12 -17.83 -18.54
C ASP A 17 15.56 -17.35 -18.83
N PRO A 18 16.30 -18.01 -19.71
CA PRO A 18 17.61 -17.51 -20.13
C PRO A 18 17.53 -16.05 -20.57
N PRO A 19 18.42 -15.16 -20.08
CA PRO A 19 19.75 -15.37 -19.53
C PRO A 19 19.86 -15.60 -18.01
N TYR A 20 18.86 -16.11 -17.32
CA TYR A 20 18.88 -16.47 -15.89
C TYR A 20 19.19 -15.31 -14.93
N VAL A 21 18.74 -14.12 -15.24
CA VAL A 21 18.84 -12.93 -14.39
C VAL A 21 17.50 -12.67 -13.71
N ASP A 22 17.55 -12.10 -12.50
CA ASP A 22 16.32 -11.67 -11.82
C ASP A 22 15.68 -10.50 -12.58
N ASP A 23 14.42 -10.65 -12.97
CA ASP A 23 13.66 -9.58 -13.60
C ASP A 23 13.13 -8.59 -12.56
N SER A 24 13.09 -7.32 -12.93
CA SER A 24 12.40 -6.34 -12.11
C SER A 24 10.88 -6.55 -12.25
N TYR A 25 10.17 -6.65 -11.13
CA TYR A 25 8.73 -6.89 -11.11
C TYR A 25 7.93 -5.82 -11.86
N TYR A 26 8.36 -4.56 -11.79
CA TYR A 26 7.69 -3.41 -12.42
C TYR A 26 8.50 -2.77 -13.54
N ASN A 27 9.57 -3.41 -14.02
CA ASN A 27 10.38 -2.86 -15.08
C ASN A 27 10.60 -3.91 -16.18
N ASN A 28 10.73 -3.44 -17.39
CA ASN A 28 11.05 -4.26 -18.55
C ASN A 28 12.10 -3.53 -19.38
N SER A 29 13.06 -4.25 -19.95
CA SER A 29 14.13 -3.67 -20.77
C SER A 29 13.65 -2.79 -21.93
N GLN A 30 12.45 -3.05 -22.43
CA GLN A 30 11.81 -2.25 -23.50
C GLN A 30 11.16 -0.97 -22.98
N TYR A 31 10.88 -0.87 -21.68
CA TYR A 31 10.19 0.25 -21.03
C TYR A 31 11.02 0.76 -19.85
N SER A 32 12.06 1.54 -20.14
CA SER A 32 13.03 2.02 -19.15
C SER A 32 12.42 2.81 -17.97
N GLY A 33 11.24 3.38 -18.16
CA GLY A 33 10.48 4.05 -17.09
C GLY A 33 9.74 3.08 -16.17
N GLY A 34 9.64 1.81 -16.56
CA GLY A 34 8.92 0.79 -15.80
C GLY A 34 7.46 1.17 -15.52
N TRP A 35 6.86 0.53 -14.55
CA TRP A 35 5.50 0.82 -14.08
C TRP A 35 5.48 2.03 -13.15
N SER A 36 5.67 3.24 -13.74
CA SER A 36 5.80 4.48 -12.96
C SER A 36 5.03 5.64 -13.57
N TYR A 37 4.71 6.64 -12.72
CA TYR A 37 4.13 7.91 -13.12
C TYR A 37 4.80 9.04 -12.35
N LYS A 38 5.34 10.03 -13.05
CA LYS A 38 6.07 11.19 -12.49
C LYS A 38 7.17 10.78 -11.48
N GLY A 39 7.88 9.69 -11.77
CA GLY A 39 8.95 9.18 -10.90
C GLY A 39 8.49 8.35 -9.70
N TYR A 40 7.19 8.12 -9.56
CA TYR A 40 6.65 7.26 -8.50
C TYR A 40 6.23 5.92 -9.07
N THR A 41 6.57 4.84 -8.39
CA THR A 41 6.09 3.49 -8.74
C THR A 41 4.58 3.40 -8.59
N LEU A 42 3.90 2.91 -9.63
CA LEU A 42 2.49 2.56 -9.59
C LEU A 42 2.33 1.15 -9.01
N GLY A 43 1.26 0.91 -8.27
CA GLY A 43 0.97 -0.40 -7.68
C GLY A 43 1.43 -0.51 -6.23
N ASN A 44 2.11 -1.61 -5.87
CA ASN A 44 2.52 -1.84 -4.49
C ASN A 44 3.68 -0.91 -4.09
N PRO A 45 3.51 -0.05 -3.05
CA PRO A 45 4.51 0.95 -2.68
C PRO A 45 5.79 0.36 -2.07
N PHE A 46 5.84 -0.95 -1.82
CA PHE A 46 7.03 -1.65 -1.33
C PHE A 46 7.89 -2.22 -2.46
N ILE A 47 7.42 -2.17 -3.71
CA ILE A 47 8.17 -2.61 -4.88
C ILE A 47 8.56 -1.36 -5.68
N ASN A 48 9.87 -1.10 -5.75
CA ASN A 48 10.39 0.01 -6.54
C ASN A 48 10.61 -0.46 -7.99
N HIS A 49 10.14 0.32 -8.96
CA HIS A 49 10.34 0.05 -10.40
C HIS A 49 11.82 0.15 -10.84
N LEU A 50 12.67 0.80 -10.05
CA LEU A 50 14.12 0.91 -10.28
C LEU A 50 14.92 -0.14 -9.51
N ASP A 51 14.28 -0.92 -8.66
CA ASP A 51 14.94 -1.91 -7.81
C ASP A 51 14.66 -3.31 -8.37
N TYR A 52 15.74 -3.99 -8.75
CA TYR A 52 15.69 -5.37 -9.22
C TYR A 52 15.69 -6.40 -8.07
N ASN A 53 15.70 -5.93 -6.82
CA ASN A 53 15.68 -6.82 -5.68
C ASN A 53 14.29 -7.38 -5.42
N PRO A 54 14.17 -8.70 -5.29
CA PRO A 54 12.93 -9.32 -4.89
C PRO A 54 12.46 -8.80 -3.52
N SER A 55 11.15 -8.75 -3.34
CA SER A 55 10.53 -8.22 -2.13
C SER A 55 9.56 -9.20 -1.52
N LYS A 56 9.55 -9.25 -0.19
CA LYS A 56 8.53 -9.93 0.61
C LYS A 56 7.78 -8.91 1.44
N VAL A 57 6.46 -8.85 1.30
CA VAL A 57 5.63 -7.89 2.00
C VAL A 57 4.45 -8.60 2.66
N LEU A 58 4.19 -8.24 3.90
CA LEU A 58 3.04 -8.68 4.66
C LEU A 58 2.09 -7.50 4.88
N HIS A 59 0.82 -7.67 4.53
CA HIS A 59 -0.25 -6.70 4.80
C HIS A 59 -1.27 -7.31 5.76
N LEU A 60 -1.59 -6.55 6.80
CA LEU A 60 -2.65 -6.86 7.76
C LEU A 60 -3.59 -5.67 7.84
N GLY A 61 -4.88 -5.91 7.71
CA GLY A 61 -5.88 -4.85 7.78
C GLY A 61 -7.13 -5.26 8.55
N ILE A 62 -7.71 -4.29 9.24
CA ILE A 62 -9.03 -4.41 9.84
C ILE A 62 -9.83 -3.18 9.43
N MET A 63 -11.04 -3.42 8.95
CA MET A 63 -11.97 -2.37 8.59
C MET A 63 -13.35 -2.69 9.15
N LYS A 64 -13.94 -1.72 9.82
CA LYS A 64 -15.34 -1.76 10.25
C LYS A 64 -16.12 -0.69 9.52
N ASN A 65 -17.15 -1.11 8.81
CA ASN A 65 -18.09 -0.22 8.12
C ASN A 65 -19.44 -0.27 8.84
N ASP A 66 -19.91 0.89 9.26
CA ASP A 66 -21.24 1.09 9.86
C ASP A 66 -21.82 2.39 9.29
N PHE A 67 -22.86 2.27 8.46
CA PHE A 67 -23.48 3.41 7.78
C PHE A 67 -24.09 4.45 8.73
N ASN A 68 -24.46 4.03 9.94
CA ASN A 68 -25.11 4.89 10.93
C ASN A 68 -24.15 5.40 12.02
N LYS A 69 -22.88 4.98 11.98
CA LYS A 69 -21.92 5.31 13.01
C LYS A 69 -20.57 5.71 12.38
N TYR A 70 -19.51 5.35 13.05
CA TYR A 70 -18.17 5.60 12.59
C TYR A 70 -17.62 4.39 11.82
N ASN A 71 -16.95 4.67 10.73
CA ASN A 71 -16.14 3.71 9.99
C ASN A 71 -14.68 3.81 10.44
N TYR A 72 -14.08 2.68 10.68
CA TYR A 72 -12.69 2.58 11.13
C TYR A 72 -11.91 1.71 10.15
N LYS A 73 -10.68 2.11 9.86
CA LYS A 73 -9.73 1.31 9.09
C LYS A 73 -8.38 1.37 9.77
N LEU A 74 -7.76 0.23 9.95
CA LEU A 74 -6.36 0.09 10.31
C LEU A 74 -5.70 -0.82 9.29
N LEU A 75 -4.63 -0.37 8.68
CA LEU A 75 -3.79 -1.14 7.78
C LEU A 75 -2.36 -1.04 8.26
N VAL A 76 -1.70 -2.17 8.38
CA VAL A 76 -0.29 -2.29 8.72
C VAL A 76 0.38 -3.11 7.64
N SER A 77 1.52 -2.64 7.17
CA SER A 77 2.28 -3.26 6.11
C SER A 77 3.76 -3.29 6.47
N ARG A 78 4.39 -4.44 6.30
CA ARG A 78 5.80 -4.62 6.60
C ARG A 78 6.50 -5.34 5.46
N ARG A 79 7.58 -4.76 4.98
CA ARG A 79 8.55 -5.45 4.12
C ARG A 79 9.48 -6.27 5.02
N ILE A 80 9.61 -7.57 4.76
CA ILE A 80 10.31 -8.53 5.62
C ILE A 80 11.57 -9.12 4.97
N ASP A 81 12.04 -8.48 3.91
CA ASP A 81 13.31 -8.78 3.25
C ASP A 81 14.47 -7.89 3.78
N ARG A 82 15.47 -7.64 2.96
CA ARG A 82 16.69 -6.90 3.30
C ARG A 82 16.49 -5.46 3.80
N SER A 83 15.39 -4.83 3.44
CA SER A 83 15.03 -3.49 3.93
C SER A 83 13.79 -3.61 4.80
N ASP A 84 13.97 -3.54 6.11
CA ASP A 84 12.86 -3.54 7.07
C ASP A 84 12.12 -2.21 6.93
N LEU A 85 11.03 -2.21 6.18
CA LEU A 85 10.20 -1.03 5.96
C LEU A 85 8.82 -1.28 6.51
N PHE A 86 8.43 -0.48 7.48
CA PHE A 86 7.13 -0.56 8.11
C PHE A 86 6.29 0.66 7.75
N LYS A 87 5.06 0.42 7.30
CA LYS A 87 4.07 1.46 7.00
C LYS A 87 2.76 1.17 7.71
N TYR A 88 2.06 2.22 8.11
CA TYR A 88 0.72 2.08 8.66
C TYR A 88 -0.22 3.17 8.19
N GLU A 89 -1.49 2.84 8.16
CA GLU A 89 -2.59 3.77 7.92
C GLU A 89 -3.69 3.49 8.93
N ALA A 90 -4.10 4.50 9.67
CA ALA A 90 -5.29 4.46 10.51
C ALA A 90 -6.26 5.55 10.05
N SER A 91 -7.52 5.23 9.91
CA SER A 91 -8.53 6.23 9.58
C SER A 91 -9.82 6.01 10.33
N ILE A 92 -10.48 7.13 10.62
CA ILE A 92 -11.83 7.19 11.15
C ILE A 92 -12.64 8.12 10.29
N SER A 93 -13.87 7.72 9.96
CA SER A 93 -14.78 8.57 9.21
C SER A 93 -16.22 8.35 9.64
N LYS A 94 -17.05 9.35 9.42
CA LYS A 94 -18.49 9.32 9.68
C LYS A 94 -19.23 9.82 8.46
N ILE A 95 -20.31 9.15 8.11
CA ILE A 95 -21.28 9.61 7.13
C ILE A 95 -22.32 10.44 7.88
N THR A 96 -22.52 11.69 7.45
CA THR A 96 -23.53 12.60 8.00
C THR A 96 -24.30 13.21 6.83
N ASN A 97 -25.58 12.83 6.72
CA ASN A 97 -26.40 13.18 5.55
C ASN A 97 -25.74 12.76 4.23
N GLN A 98 -25.31 13.75 3.45
CA GLN A 98 -24.64 13.56 2.16
C GLN A 98 -23.11 13.71 2.23
N PHE A 99 -22.55 13.92 3.41
CA PHE A 99 -21.10 14.13 3.58
C PHE A 99 -20.46 12.96 4.31
N LEU A 100 -19.31 12.53 3.81
CA LEU A 100 -18.37 11.71 4.55
C LEU A 100 -17.24 12.61 5.05
N ILE A 101 -17.10 12.71 6.36
CA ILE A 101 -16.05 13.48 7.02
C ILE A 101 -15.17 12.51 7.79
N GLY A 102 -13.87 12.61 7.64
CA GLY A 102 -12.95 11.73 8.32
C GLY A 102 -11.55 12.29 8.49
N ALA A 103 -10.80 11.63 9.37
CA ALA A 103 -9.38 11.85 9.57
C ALA A 103 -8.60 10.60 9.17
N ILE A 104 -7.40 10.80 8.66
CA ILE A 104 -6.48 9.74 8.25
C ILE A 104 -5.10 10.05 8.79
N LEU A 105 -4.50 9.08 9.46
CA LEU A 105 -3.12 9.09 9.92
C LEU A 105 -2.33 8.06 9.12
N ARG A 106 -1.22 8.48 8.55
CA ARG A 106 -0.28 7.60 7.85
C ARG A 106 1.13 7.83 8.37
N GLY A 107 1.87 6.75 8.46
CA GLY A 107 3.27 6.83 8.83
C GLY A 107 4.10 5.75 8.16
N GLU A 108 5.37 6.04 8.08
CA GLU A 108 6.42 5.14 7.61
C GLU A 108 7.57 5.21 8.59
N GLU A 109 8.20 4.08 8.88
CA GLU A 109 9.33 4.03 9.80
C GLU A 109 10.47 4.94 9.32
N GLY A 110 11.01 5.75 10.23
CA GLY A 110 12.05 6.73 9.92
C GLY A 110 11.58 8.01 9.23
N GLN A 111 10.28 8.18 9.00
CA GLN A 111 9.71 9.39 8.42
C GLN A 111 8.69 10.04 9.36
N SER A 112 8.37 11.32 9.08
CA SER A 112 7.33 12.03 9.84
C SER A 112 5.94 11.47 9.51
N ASN A 113 5.09 11.41 10.54
CA ASN A 113 3.70 11.02 10.37
C ASN A 113 2.90 12.09 9.62
N ASN A 114 2.01 11.67 8.75
CA ASN A 114 1.13 12.53 8.00
C ASN A 114 -0.30 12.42 8.53
N LEU A 115 -0.88 13.56 8.90
CA LEU A 115 -2.28 13.68 9.27
C LEU A 115 -3.05 14.36 8.14
N GLY A 116 -4.14 13.74 7.70
CA GLY A 116 -5.00 14.27 6.67
C GLY A 116 -6.47 14.34 7.10
N ILE A 117 -7.21 15.26 6.50
CA ILE A 117 -8.67 15.33 6.63
C ILE A 117 -9.28 14.93 5.29
N LYS A 118 -10.27 14.07 5.32
CA LYS A 118 -11.04 13.67 4.15
C LYS A 118 -12.45 14.20 4.25
N ILE A 119 -12.88 14.93 3.22
CA ILE A 119 -14.27 15.37 3.05
C ILE A 119 -14.70 14.92 1.66
N SER A 120 -15.80 14.19 1.56
CA SER A 120 -16.42 13.82 0.28
C SER A 120 -17.93 13.97 0.35
N TYR A 121 -18.50 14.41 -0.76
CA TYR A 121 -19.94 14.51 -0.95
C TYR A 121 -20.44 13.26 -1.67
N GLN A 122 -21.53 12.69 -1.19
CA GLN A 122 -22.21 11.56 -1.84
C GLN A 122 -23.45 12.08 -2.54
N LEU A 123 -23.51 11.91 -3.84
CA LEU A 123 -24.67 12.23 -4.67
C LEU A 123 -25.76 11.16 -4.50
#